data_a800f8d14eaa2ada63caa64d0dbea5d3
#
_entry.id   a800f8d14eaa2ada63caa64d0dbea5d3
#
_cell.length_a   1.000
_cell.length_b   1.000
_cell.length_c   1.000
_cell.angle_alpha   90.00
_cell.angle_beta   90.00
_cell.angle_gamma   90.00
#
_symmetry.space_group_name_H-M   'P 1'
#
loop_
_entity.id
_entity.type
_entity.pdbx_description
1 polymer ?
#
loop_
_entity_poly.entity_id
_entity_poly.type
_entity_poly.pdbx_seq_one_letter_code
_entity_poly.pdbx_strand_id
1 'polypeptide(L)'
;MMNGKKTEPEEPLSRESEPLYRQAAEILRDRILKGEYPPGTMIPSERELGNSLGISRIPIRDAIKSLQYIGIVNQVKGKGVVVQKLDPGQVLAKVGPFL
;
A
#
# COMPACT_ATOMS: atom_id res chain seq x y z
N MET A 1 -31.81 7.19 -9.41
CA MET A 1 -31.43 7.15 -8.77
C MET A 1 -30.72 7.14 -8.52
N MET A 2 -30.74 7.13 -8.74
CA MET A 2 -30.18 7.08 -8.10
C MET A 2 -29.43 7.01 -7.83
N ASN A 3 -29.53 7.05 -8.31
CA ASN A 3 -28.81 6.84 -7.65
C ASN A 3 -28.20 6.49 -7.41
N GLY A 4 -28.47 6.44 -7.91
CA GLY A 4 -27.96 5.94 -7.31
C GLY A 4 -27.21 5.78 -7.36
N LYS A 5 -27.41 5.80 -7.66
CA LYS A 5 -26.89 5.72 -7.27
C LYS A 5 -26.27 5.43 -6.98
N LYS A 6 -26.45 5.15 -7.11
CA LYS A 6 -25.96 4.87 -6.47
C LYS A 6 -25.67 4.24 -5.99
N THR A 7 -25.96 3.78 -6.04
CA THR A 7 -25.74 3.35 -5.33
C THR A 7 -25.03 2.83 -5.12
N GLU A 8 -24.83 2.40 -5.01
CA GLU A 8 -24.10 1.93 -4.55
C GLU A 8 -23.63 1.70 -3.66
N PRO A 9 -23.57 1.35 -3.48
CA PRO A 9 -23.33 0.97 -2.16
C PRO A 9 -22.40 1.89 -1.48
N GLU A 10 -22.57 1.98 -0.26
CA GLU A 10 -21.84 2.90 0.52
C GLU A 10 -20.37 2.66 0.49
N GLU A 11 -19.97 1.43 0.34
CA GLU A 11 -18.56 1.11 0.35
C GLU A 11 -17.80 1.81 -0.77
N PRO A 12 -18.31 1.85 -1.99
CA PRO A 12 -17.66 2.65 -3.03
C PRO A 12 -17.52 4.11 -2.64
N LEU A 13 -18.55 4.67 -1.99
CA LEU A 13 -18.47 6.06 -1.58
C LEU A 13 -17.39 6.26 -0.55
N SER A 14 -17.29 5.32 0.40
CA SER A 14 -16.27 5.38 1.42
C SER A 14 -14.88 5.37 0.80
N ARG A 15 -14.67 4.48 -0.17
CA ARG A 15 -13.36 4.41 -0.81
C ARG A 15 -13.06 5.67 -1.60
N GLU A 16 -14.06 6.25 -2.22
CA GLU A 16 -13.85 7.48 -2.96
C GLU A 16 -13.41 8.62 -2.08
N SER A 17 -13.84 8.62 -0.82
CA SER A 17 -13.49 9.69 0.09
C SER A 17 -12.15 9.47 0.78
N GLU A 18 -11.52 8.30 0.63
CA GLU A 18 -10.23 8.04 1.22
C GLU A 18 -9.12 8.61 0.35
N PRO A 19 -8.05 9.12 0.98
CA PRO A 19 -6.90 9.58 0.21
C PRO A 19 -6.32 8.47 -0.65
N LEU A 20 -5.87 8.84 -1.84
CA LEU A 20 -5.32 7.86 -2.76
C LEU A 20 -4.10 7.13 -2.20
N TYR A 21 -3.27 7.83 -1.42
CA TYR A 21 -2.08 7.19 -0.86
C TYR A 21 -2.46 6.06 0.08
N ARG A 22 -3.56 6.22 0.83
CA ARG A 22 -4.00 5.19 1.75
C ARG A 22 -4.54 3.98 1.00
N GLN A 23 -5.33 4.23 -0.03
CA GLN A 23 -5.83 3.14 -0.86
C GLN A 23 -4.69 2.37 -1.50
N ALA A 24 -3.68 3.08 -2.02
CA ALA A 24 -2.52 2.45 -2.62
C ALA A 24 -1.74 1.64 -1.59
N ALA A 25 -1.57 2.18 -0.38
CA ALA A 25 -0.85 1.47 0.67
C ALA A 25 -1.55 0.16 1.04
N GLU A 26 -2.88 0.19 1.12
CA GLU A 26 -3.63 -1.02 1.43
C GLU A 26 -3.47 -2.07 0.34
N ILE A 27 -3.52 -1.64 -0.91
CA ILE A 27 -3.35 -2.57 -2.03
C ILE A 27 -1.96 -3.20 -2.00
N LEU A 28 -0.94 -2.38 -1.82
CA LEU A 28 0.44 -2.86 -1.79
C LEU A 28 0.67 -3.79 -0.60
N ARG A 29 0.16 -3.42 0.56
CA ARG A 29 0.27 -4.26 1.74
C ARG A 29 -0.36 -5.63 1.48
N ASP A 30 -1.56 -5.65 0.91
CA ASP A 30 -2.24 -6.91 0.64
C ASP A 30 -1.46 -7.77 -0.34
N ARG A 31 -0.89 -7.17 -1.39
CA ARG A 31 -0.08 -7.91 -2.35
C ARG A 31 1.14 -8.53 -1.69
N ILE A 32 1.78 -7.77 -0.81
CA ILE A 32 2.96 -8.25 -0.09
C ILE A 32 2.58 -9.39 0.84
N LEU A 33 1.49 -9.24 1.58
CA LEU A 33 1.06 -10.27 2.52
C LEU A 33 0.61 -11.54 1.82
N LYS A 34 0.10 -11.42 0.60
CA LYS A 34 -0.29 -12.59 -0.19
C LYS A 34 0.89 -13.24 -0.88
N GLY A 35 2.07 -12.65 -0.80
CA GLY A 35 3.27 -13.21 -1.39
C GLY A 35 3.49 -12.85 -2.84
N GLU A 36 2.77 -11.88 -3.38
CA GLU A 36 3.00 -11.44 -4.76
C GLU A 36 4.37 -10.81 -4.92
N TYR A 37 4.87 -10.18 -3.86
CA TYR A 37 6.23 -9.67 -3.82
C TYR A 37 6.92 -10.34 -2.65
N PRO A 38 7.68 -11.42 -2.92
CA PRO A 38 8.29 -12.19 -1.82
C PRO A 38 9.32 -11.37 -1.03
N PRO A 39 9.55 -11.73 0.22
CA PRO A 39 10.58 -11.06 1.02
C PRO A 39 11.93 -11.08 0.30
N GLY A 40 12.64 -9.96 0.38
CA GLY A 40 13.94 -9.83 -0.26
C GLY A 40 13.88 -9.37 -1.69
N THR A 41 12.69 -9.30 -2.31
CA THR A 41 12.57 -8.85 -3.69
C THR A 41 12.11 -7.40 -3.72
N MET A 42 12.36 -6.75 -4.85
CA MET A 42 11.90 -5.38 -5.05
C MET A 42 10.43 -5.38 -5.43
N ILE A 43 9.70 -4.37 -4.95
CA ILE A 43 8.38 -4.10 -5.49
C ILE A 43 8.55 -3.33 -6.81
N PRO A 44 7.51 -3.28 -7.64
CA PRO A 44 7.60 -2.51 -8.88
C PRO A 44 7.89 -1.03 -8.60
N SER A 45 8.41 -0.33 -9.59
CA SER A 45 8.75 1.07 -9.44
C SER A 45 7.50 1.93 -9.24
N GLU A 46 7.71 3.16 -8.76
CA GLU A 46 6.62 4.12 -8.62
C GLU A 46 5.85 4.28 -9.92
N ARG A 47 6.59 4.36 -11.03
CA ARG A 47 5.97 4.53 -12.33
C ARG A 47 5.11 3.32 -12.71
N GLU A 48 5.66 2.13 -12.51
CA GLU A 48 4.92 0.90 -12.80
C GLU A 48 3.68 0.78 -11.94
N LEU A 49 3.83 1.08 -10.66
CA LEU A 49 2.70 1.02 -9.73
C LEU A 49 1.66 2.07 -10.08
N GLY A 50 2.08 3.26 -10.43
CA GLY A 50 1.17 4.31 -10.86
C GLY A 50 0.37 3.89 -12.08
N ASN A 51 1.05 3.30 -13.07
CA ASN A 51 0.37 2.81 -14.26
C ASN A 51 -0.61 1.69 -13.93
N SER A 52 -0.17 0.76 -13.09
CA SER A 52 -1.00 -0.39 -12.71
C SER A 52 -2.25 0.02 -11.94
N LEU A 53 -2.12 1.00 -11.06
CA LEU A 53 -3.23 1.43 -10.20
C LEU A 53 -4.01 2.61 -10.77
N GLY A 54 -3.51 3.18 -11.87
CA GLY A 54 -4.21 4.30 -12.51
C GLY A 54 -4.13 5.58 -11.72
N ILE A 55 -3.05 5.81 -10.98
CA ILE A 55 -2.88 7.03 -10.21
C ILE A 55 -1.49 7.61 -10.42
N SER A 56 -1.30 8.86 -10.00
CA SER A 56 -0.03 9.53 -10.17
C SER A 56 1.02 9.00 -9.21
N ARG A 57 2.28 9.44 -9.40
CA ARG A 57 3.39 8.94 -8.60
C ARG A 57 3.38 9.44 -7.16
N ILE A 58 2.84 10.62 -6.90
CA ILE A 58 2.92 11.20 -5.56
C ILE A 58 2.18 10.36 -4.54
N PRO A 59 0.91 9.97 -4.73
CA PRO A 59 0.27 9.07 -3.77
C PRO A 59 0.96 7.70 -3.69
N ILE A 60 1.56 7.22 -4.78
CA ILE A 60 2.34 5.98 -4.72
C ILE A 60 3.54 6.16 -3.79
N ARG A 61 4.27 7.26 -3.95
CA ARG A 61 5.44 7.52 -3.10
C ARG A 61 5.04 7.62 -1.64
N ASP A 62 3.94 8.32 -1.36
CA ASP A 62 3.48 8.47 0.02
C ASP A 62 3.04 7.12 0.60
N ALA A 63 2.41 6.28 -0.22
CA ALA A 63 2.03 4.94 0.20
C ALA A 63 3.26 4.13 0.58
N ILE A 64 4.30 4.18 -0.26
CA ILE A 64 5.54 3.45 0.02
C ILE A 64 6.18 3.96 1.32
N LYS A 65 6.17 5.28 1.53
CA LYS A 65 6.73 5.84 2.76
C LYS A 65 6.00 5.31 3.99
N SER A 66 4.68 5.18 3.91
CA SER A 66 3.93 4.67 5.06
C SER A 66 4.27 3.21 5.32
N LEU A 67 4.48 2.40 4.27
CA LEU A 67 4.88 1.01 4.43
C LEU A 67 6.30 0.89 4.97
N GLN A 68 7.18 1.83 4.59
CA GLN A 68 8.52 1.88 5.16
C GLN A 68 8.47 2.20 6.65
N TYR A 69 7.59 3.10 7.03
CA TYR A 69 7.48 3.48 8.43
C TYR A 69 7.15 2.29 9.32
N ILE A 70 6.26 1.42 8.87
CA ILE A 70 5.88 0.25 9.67
C ILE A 70 6.79 -0.96 9.39
N GLY A 71 7.78 -0.82 8.52
CA GLY A 71 8.79 -1.86 8.32
C GLY A 71 8.44 -2.96 7.34
N ILE A 72 7.38 -2.77 6.56
CA ILE A 72 6.99 -3.77 5.56
C ILE A 72 7.93 -3.76 4.37
N VAL A 73 8.41 -2.59 3.99
CA VAL A 73 9.38 -2.44 2.92
C VAL A 73 10.51 -1.53 3.38
N ASN A 74 11.61 -1.55 2.64
CA ASN A 74 12.77 -0.72 2.95
C ASN A 74 13.43 -0.25 1.67
N GLN A 75 13.91 0.99 1.68
CA GLN A 75 14.66 1.52 0.56
C GLN A 75 16.08 0.99 0.62
N VAL A 76 16.52 0.33 -0.44
CA VAL A 76 17.88 -0.21 -0.51
C VAL A 76 18.62 0.51 -1.62
N LYS A 77 19.69 1.20 -1.26
CA LYS A 77 20.46 1.98 -2.21
C LYS A 77 20.97 1.08 -3.34
N GLY A 78 20.78 1.54 -4.55
CA GLY A 78 21.21 0.78 -5.73
C GLY A 78 20.26 -0.30 -6.17
N LYS A 79 19.19 -0.55 -5.40
CA LYS A 79 18.22 -1.57 -5.77
C LYS A 79 16.81 -1.01 -5.91
N GLY A 80 16.35 -0.26 -4.94
CA GLY A 80 15.00 0.26 -4.92
C GLY A 80 14.30 -0.12 -3.63
N VAL A 81 13.00 -0.29 -3.68
CA VAL A 81 12.21 -0.61 -2.50
C VAL A 81 12.04 -2.11 -2.40
N VAL A 82 12.53 -2.68 -1.30
CA VAL A 82 12.64 -4.13 -1.12
C VAL A 82 11.69 -4.56 -0.01
N VAL A 83 11.01 -5.68 -0.22
CA VAL A 83 10.10 -6.25 0.79
C VAL A 83 10.94 -6.82 1.93
N GLN A 84 10.61 -6.44 3.14
CA GLN A 84 11.29 -6.95 4.31
C GLN A 84 10.76 -8.32 4.68
N LYS A 85 11.60 -9.12 5.31
CA LYS A 85 11.15 -10.35 5.90
C LYS A 85 10.29 -9.99 7.10
N LEU A 86 9.00 -10.31 7.02
CA LEU A 86 8.07 -9.90 8.05
C LEU A 86 8.19 -10.81 9.26
N ASP A 87 8.43 -10.18 10.41
CA ASP A 87 8.44 -10.86 11.70
C ASP A 87 7.18 -10.39 12.42
N PRO A 88 6.21 -11.27 12.66
CA PRO A 88 4.96 -10.85 13.29
C PRO A 88 5.16 -10.12 14.60
N GLY A 89 6.16 -10.52 15.39
CA GLY A 89 6.44 -9.84 16.64
C GLY A 89 6.90 -8.42 16.43
N GLN A 90 7.76 -8.19 15.44
CA GLN A 90 8.25 -6.84 15.16
C GLN A 90 7.16 -5.96 14.58
N VAL A 91 6.32 -6.51 13.71
CA VAL A 91 5.22 -5.75 13.14
C VAL A 91 4.26 -5.32 14.24
N LEU A 92 3.92 -6.24 15.15
CA LEU A 92 3.04 -5.91 16.27
C LEU A 92 3.66 -4.86 17.18
N ALA A 93 4.97 -4.92 17.38
CA ALA A 93 5.64 -3.94 18.22
C ALA A 93 5.51 -2.53 17.66
N LYS A 94 5.47 -2.39 16.33
CA LYS A 94 5.37 -1.08 15.70
C LYS A 94 3.94 -0.57 15.61
N VAL A 95 2.98 -1.46 15.32
CA VAL A 95 1.61 -1.01 15.09
C VAL A 95 0.68 -1.29 16.25
N GLY A 96 1.08 -2.15 17.18
CA GLY A 96 0.26 -2.49 18.32
C GLY A 96 -0.32 -1.31 19.06
N PRO A 97 0.48 -0.25 19.32
CA PRO A 97 -0.06 0.91 20.04
C PRO A 97 -1.21 1.61 19.34
N PHE A 98 -1.39 1.36 18.07
CA PHE A 98 -2.44 1.99 17.29
C PHE A 98 -3.66 1.10 17.09
N LEU A 99 -3.66 -0.08 17.66
CA LEU A 99 -4.80 -1.01 17.53
C LEU A 99 -5.86 -0.82 18.66
#